data_559364382fcd377591df45d9fdbefb7e
#
_entry.id   559364382fcd377591df45d9fdbefb7e
#
_cell.length_a   1.000
_cell.length_b   1.000
_cell.length_c   1.000
_cell.angle_alpha   90.00
_cell.angle_beta   90.00
_cell.angle_gamma   90.00
#
_symmetry.space_group_name_H-M   'P 1'
#
loop_
_entity.id
_entity.type
_entity.pdbx_description
1 polymer ?
#
loop_
_entity_poly.entity_id
_entity_poly.type
_entity_poly.pdbx_seq_one_letter_code
_entity_poly.pdbx_strand_id
1 'polypeptide(L)'
;MPITRKLGGKDVNPIGLGCMNVSWAYAAPPPPEESAKLLHLALDLGYGHLDTARLYGGGKNEELIGETLKGRRKEFFLASKMGLIADGQRRYVDCKPETIKAEVEKSLKALQTDHIDLYYMHRRDFTVPIEESAGAMADLIAAGKIGGYGLSEMSADTLRKAHAVCPVTAVQTEYSLWTRNPELGVLQACGELGVALVAFSPLARGVLANGVREPSALEDKDLRRTHPRFNGENWPKNLALVDAFNAIAGREGVSPAQLSLAWVLSRGDHVHVIPGTTNPDHLRENVQRPDWRPSQATQAELDGLINQHTVSGPRYPAAMQATMDTEEFV
;
A
#
# COMPACT_ATOMS: atom_id res chain seq x y z
N MET A 1 -6.38 -23.68 -8.58
CA MET A 1 -5.13 -23.28 -7.92
C MET A 1 -5.29 -21.84 -7.50
N PRO A 2 -4.77 -21.40 -6.37
CA PRO A 2 -4.84 -19.98 -6.01
C PRO A 2 -4.14 -19.16 -7.10
N ILE A 3 -4.72 -17.99 -7.44
CA ILE A 3 -4.09 -17.07 -8.38
C ILE A 3 -2.83 -16.53 -7.73
N THR A 4 -1.72 -16.58 -8.46
CA THR A 4 -0.44 -15.98 -8.05
C THR A 4 0.04 -15.00 -9.11
N ARG A 5 0.82 -14.00 -8.67
CA ARG A 5 1.53 -13.03 -9.52
C ARG A 5 2.97 -12.91 -9.05
N LYS A 6 3.86 -12.51 -9.96
CA LYS A 6 5.28 -12.32 -9.63
C LYS A 6 5.51 -11.05 -8.81
N LEU A 7 6.21 -11.21 -7.68
CA LEU A 7 6.74 -10.12 -6.88
C LEU A 7 8.16 -10.49 -6.45
N GLY A 8 9.17 -9.74 -6.89
CA GLY A 8 10.57 -10.06 -6.61
C GLY A 8 10.99 -11.46 -7.07
N GLY A 9 10.46 -11.93 -8.21
CA GLY A 9 10.74 -13.27 -8.74
C GLY A 9 9.95 -14.42 -8.07
N LYS A 10 9.28 -14.18 -6.93
CA LYS A 10 8.45 -15.16 -6.23
C LYS A 10 6.99 -15.09 -6.68
N ASP A 11 6.34 -16.24 -6.69
CA ASP A 11 4.89 -16.32 -6.90
C ASP A 11 4.16 -16.08 -5.59
N VAL A 12 3.41 -14.99 -5.50
CA VAL A 12 2.64 -14.62 -4.31
C VAL A 12 1.18 -14.38 -4.65
N ASN A 13 0.29 -14.52 -3.67
CA ASN A 13 -1.08 -14.07 -3.80
C ASN A 13 -1.07 -12.56 -4.12
N PRO A 14 -1.76 -12.09 -5.17
CA PRO A 14 -1.79 -10.67 -5.52
C PRO A 14 -2.49 -9.80 -4.45
N ILE A 15 -3.19 -10.41 -3.50
CA ILE A 15 -3.77 -9.75 -2.34
C ILE A 15 -2.84 -10.00 -1.14
N GLY A 16 -2.04 -9.01 -0.80
CA GLY A 16 -1.21 -8.97 0.40
C GLY A 16 -1.92 -8.29 1.56
N LEU A 17 -1.32 -8.28 2.75
CA LEU A 17 -1.81 -7.56 3.91
C LEU A 17 -0.97 -6.32 4.18
N GLY A 18 -1.61 -5.13 4.17
CA GLY A 18 -1.05 -3.90 4.73
C GLY A 18 -1.11 -3.94 6.25
N CYS A 19 0.05 -4.02 6.91
CA CYS A 19 0.13 -4.22 8.36
C CYS A 19 0.06 -2.92 9.18
N MET A 20 -0.10 -1.74 8.56
CA MET A 20 -0.10 -0.46 9.26
C MET A 20 -1.10 -0.41 10.42
N ASN A 21 -2.31 -0.92 10.20
CA ASN A 21 -3.43 -0.79 11.14
C ASN A 21 -3.25 -1.61 12.43
N VAL A 22 -2.41 -2.63 12.45
CA VAL A 22 -2.18 -3.44 13.65
C VAL A 22 -1.37 -2.72 14.73
N SER A 23 -0.82 -1.53 14.42
CA SER A 23 -0.06 -0.71 15.38
C SER A 23 -0.27 0.80 15.26
N TRP A 24 -0.99 1.28 14.24
CA TRP A 24 -1.10 2.71 13.96
C TRP A 24 -2.24 3.06 12.99
N ALA A 25 -2.62 4.33 12.91
CA ALA A 25 -3.24 5.13 11.86
C ALA A 25 -4.73 5.51 12.00
N TYR A 26 -5.69 4.58 11.95
CA TYR A 26 -7.12 4.96 11.79
C TYR A 26 -7.91 4.98 13.10
N ALA A 27 -7.48 4.19 14.07
CA ALA A 27 -8.09 4.09 15.39
C ALA A 27 -6.99 3.74 16.40
N ALA A 28 -7.36 3.58 17.66
CA ALA A 28 -6.48 2.93 18.63
C ALA A 28 -6.11 1.53 18.12
N PRO A 29 -4.82 1.17 18.06
CA PRO A 29 -4.44 -0.16 17.59
C PRO A 29 -4.98 -1.24 18.54
N PRO A 30 -5.31 -2.43 18.02
CA PRO A 30 -5.69 -3.56 18.87
C PRO A 30 -4.58 -3.92 19.86
N PRO A 31 -4.91 -4.61 20.95
CA PRO A 31 -3.90 -5.22 21.81
C PRO A 31 -2.93 -6.10 21.01
N PRO A 32 -1.64 -6.16 21.38
CA PRO A 32 -0.64 -6.95 20.64
C PRO A 32 -1.02 -8.41 20.42
N GLU A 33 -1.69 -9.03 21.41
CA GLU A 33 -2.16 -10.42 21.30
C GLU A 33 -3.24 -10.62 20.23
N GLU A 34 -4.14 -9.66 20.07
CA GLU A 34 -5.16 -9.69 19.01
C GLU A 34 -4.54 -9.45 17.65
N SER A 35 -3.60 -8.51 17.56
CA SER A 35 -2.82 -8.27 16.36
C SER A 35 -2.01 -9.49 15.94
N ALA A 36 -1.42 -10.21 16.90
CA ALA A 36 -0.70 -11.46 16.65
C ALA A 36 -1.63 -12.55 16.09
N LYS A 37 -2.82 -12.74 16.68
CA LYS A 37 -3.85 -13.68 16.16
C LYS A 37 -4.26 -13.32 14.72
N LEU A 38 -4.42 -12.04 14.44
CA LEU A 38 -4.78 -11.54 13.10
C LEU A 38 -3.68 -11.86 12.08
N LEU A 39 -2.39 -11.66 12.44
CA LEU A 39 -1.25 -11.95 11.58
C LEU A 39 -1.15 -13.46 11.27
N HIS A 40 -1.35 -14.32 12.26
CA HIS A 40 -1.41 -15.78 12.05
C HIS A 40 -2.57 -16.16 11.12
N LEU A 41 -3.76 -15.62 11.38
CA LEU A 41 -4.94 -15.88 10.55
C LEU A 41 -4.73 -15.44 9.10
N ALA A 42 -4.05 -14.30 8.89
CA ALA A 42 -3.73 -13.84 7.53
C ALA A 42 -2.91 -14.87 6.76
N LEU A 43 -1.85 -15.43 7.37
CA LEU A 43 -1.05 -16.49 6.73
C LEU A 43 -1.88 -17.75 6.48
N ASP A 44 -2.71 -18.16 7.44
CA ASP A 44 -3.58 -19.34 7.31
C ASP A 44 -4.63 -19.19 6.22
N LEU A 45 -5.04 -17.96 5.90
CA LEU A 45 -5.93 -17.60 4.78
C LEU A 45 -5.20 -17.45 3.44
N GLY A 46 -3.87 -17.58 3.41
CA GLY A 46 -3.07 -17.51 2.18
C GLY A 46 -2.61 -16.12 1.77
N TYR A 47 -2.58 -15.14 2.71
CA TYR A 47 -1.88 -13.88 2.50
C TYR A 47 -0.36 -14.15 2.45
N GLY A 48 0.18 -14.27 1.25
CA GLY A 48 1.60 -14.58 1.05
C GLY A 48 2.51 -13.34 1.00
N HIS A 49 1.98 -12.13 1.18
CA HIS A 49 2.72 -10.87 1.18
C HIS A 49 2.28 -10.01 2.36
N LEU A 50 3.22 -9.69 3.26
CA LEU A 50 3.00 -8.78 4.39
C LEU A 50 3.81 -7.51 4.18
N ASP A 51 3.14 -6.35 4.29
CA ASP A 51 3.72 -5.03 4.06
C ASP A 51 3.71 -4.20 5.35
N THR A 52 4.89 -3.84 5.83
CA THR A 52 5.11 -2.98 7.00
C THR A 52 5.98 -1.77 6.66
N ALA A 53 6.40 -0.99 7.64
CA ALA A 53 7.37 0.10 7.51
C ALA A 53 7.99 0.46 8.87
N ARG A 54 9.23 0.94 8.82
CA ARG A 54 9.95 1.47 9.99
C ARG A 54 9.19 2.60 10.70
N LEU A 55 8.48 3.43 9.92
CA LEU A 55 7.65 4.53 10.45
C LEU A 55 6.48 4.04 11.32
N TYR A 56 5.90 2.87 11.03
CA TYR A 56 4.65 2.45 11.65
C TYR A 56 4.83 2.18 13.15
N GLY A 57 4.12 2.98 13.96
CA GLY A 57 4.25 2.91 15.40
C GLY A 57 5.67 3.18 15.95
N GLY A 58 6.54 3.86 15.17
CA GLY A 58 7.92 4.10 15.55
C GLY A 58 8.78 2.83 15.61
N GLY A 59 8.49 1.86 14.76
CA GLY A 59 9.16 0.56 14.70
C GLY A 59 8.43 -0.57 15.41
N LYS A 60 7.44 -0.27 16.26
CA LYS A 60 6.65 -1.29 16.96
C LYS A 60 5.90 -2.26 16.04
N ASN A 61 5.56 -1.81 14.82
CA ASN A 61 4.93 -2.68 13.83
C ASN A 61 5.90 -3.78 13.35
N GLU A 62 7.14 -3.43 13.04
CA GLU A 62 8.18 -4.40 12.67
C GLU A 62 8.48 -5.36 13.83
N GLU A 63 8.61 -4.83 15.07
CA GLU A 63 8.82 -5.64 16.28
C GLU A 63 7.68 -6.65 16.48
N LEU A 64 6.44 -6.22 16.36
CA LEU A 64 5.26 -7.10 16.49
C LEU A 64 5.28 -8.23 15.44
N ILE A 65 5.56 -7.91 14.18
CA ILE A 65 5.66 -8.91 13.11
C ILE A 65 6.80 -9.88 13.38
N GLY A 66 7.97 -9.37 13.74
CA GLY A 66 9.15 -10.17 14.04
C GLY A 66 8.92 -11.14 15.19
N GLU A 67 8.38 -10.66 16.31
CA GLU A 67 8.07 -11.49 17.48
C GLU A 67 7.00 -12.55 17.18
N THR A 68 5.95 -12.16 16.47
CA THR A 68 4.81 -13.04 16.18
C THR A 68 5.16 -14.11 15.16
N LEU A 69 5.85 -13.73 14.06
CA LEU A 69 5.95 -14.59 12.88
C LEU A 69 7.34 -15.14 12.60
N LYS A 70 8.33 -14.97 13.49
CA LYS A 70 9.69 -15.52 13.31
C LYS A 70 9.71 -17.03 13.00
N GLY A 71 8.83 -17.79 13.62
CA GLY A 71 8.69 -19.24 13.39
C GLY A 71 8.06 -19.60 12.04
N ARG A 72 7.43 -18.62 11.37
CA ARG A 72 6.73 -18.76 10.09
C ARG A 72 7.35 -17.93 8.96
N ARG A 73 8.57 -17.37 9.15
CA ARG A 73 9.22 -16.40 8.24
C ARG A 73 9.26 -16.88 6.78
N LYS A 74 9.36 -18.18 6.54
CA LYS A 74 9.44 -18.78 5.19
C LYS A 74 8.09 -18.86 4.46
N GLU A 75 6.99 -18.60 5.15
CA GLU A 75 5.64 -18.73 4.60
C GLU A 75 5.17 -17.47 3.86
N PHE A 76 5.87 -16.35 4.01
CA PHE A 76 5.45 -15.08 3.44
C PHE A 76 6.59 -14.27 2.82
N PHE A 77 6.24 -13.45 1.86
CA PHE A 77 7.07 -12.40 1.28
C PHE A 77 6.97 -11.17 2.19
N LEU A 78 8.09 -10.75 2.75
CA LEU A 78 8.16 -9.63 3.70
C LEU A 78 8.60 -8.36 3.00
N ALA A 79 7.76 -7.32 3.07
CA ALA A 79 8.11 -5.98 2.62
C ALA A 79 8.16 -5.01 3.80
N SER A 80 9.20 -4.17 3.85
CA SER A 80 9.29 -3.03 4.78
C SER A 80 9.79 -1.77 4.06
N LYS A 81 9.81 -0.63 4.77
CA LYS A 81 10.12 0.68 4.17
C LYS A 81 10.96 1.53 5.12
N MET A 82 11.85 2.35 4.53
CA MET A 82 12.69 3.30 5.24
C MET A 82 12.65 4.70 4.59
N GLY A 83 13.37 5.64 5.15
CA GLY A 83 13.58 6.98 4.60
C GLY A 83 12.53 8.01 5.00
N LEU A 84 11.37 7.61 5.49
CA LEU A 84 10.43 8.53 6.13
C LEU A 84 10.58 8.39 7.64
N ILE A 85 11.24 9.38 8.24
CA ILE A 85 11.68 9.35 9.63
C ILE A 85 10.78 10.23 10.48
N ALA A 86 10.41 9.73 11.66
CA ALA A 86 9.73 10.50 12.70
C ALA A 86 10.68 10.69 13.90
N ASP A 87 10.95 11.95 14.24
CA ASP A 87 11.71 12.35 15.42
C ASP A 87 10.85 13.31 16.26
N GLY A 88 10.24 12.78 17.30
CA GLY A 88 9.24 13.48 18.07
C GLY A 88 8.04 13.89 17.20
N GLN A 89 7.77 15.20 17.10
CA GLN A 89 6.70 15.75 16.25
C GLN A 89 7.16 16.03 14.81
N ARG A 90 8.46 15.96 14.54
CA ARG A 90 9.02 16.23 13.21
C ARG A 90 8.99 14.99 12.35
N ARG A 91 8.54 15.14 11.12
CA ARG A 91 8.67 14.13 10.05
C ARG A 91 9.50 14.73 8.93
N TYR A 92 10.45 13.94 8.43
CA TYR A 92 11.29 14.32 7.31
C TYR A 92 11.69 13.08 6.51
N VAL A 93 12.14 13.29 5.28
CA VAL A 93 12.65 12.24 4.42
C VAL A 93 14.17 12.30 4.42
N ASP A 94 14.82 11.14 4.55
CA ASP A 94 16.26 10.98 4.42
C ASP A 94 16.57 9.64 3.75
N CYS A 95 16.96 9.70 2.47
CA CYS A 95 17.35 8.54 1.66
C CYS A 95 18.83 8.62 1.25
N LYS A 96 19.67 9.24 2.06
CA LYS A 96 21.12 9.20 1.87
C LYS A 96 21.66 7.78 2.03
N PRO A 97 22.74 7.41 1.31
CA PRO A 97 23.33 6.06 1.40
C PRO A 97 23.64 5.59 2.82
N GLU A 98 24.16 6.46 3.68
CA GLU A 98 24.46 6.14 5.07
C GLU A 98 23.19 5.86 5.89
N THR A 99 22.12 6.65 5.68
CA THR A 99 20.84 6.47 6.35
C THR A 99 20.17 5.16 5.89
N ILE A 100 20.17 4.87 4.59
CA ILE A 100 19.64 3.61 4.03
C ILE A 100 20.32 2.42 4.71
N LYS A 101 21.67 2.41 4.78
CA LYS A 101 22.45 1.35 5.41
C LYS A 101 22.18 1.21 6.91
N ALA A 102 21.94 2.31 7.61
CA ALA A 102 21.64 2.30 9.05
C ALA A 102 20.21 1.82 9.33
N GLU A 103 19.22 2.26 8.53
CA GLU A 103 17.82 1.93 8.75
C GLU A 103 17.51 0.44 8.45
N VAL A 104 18.16 -0.18 7.44
CA VAL A 104 17.98 -1.61 7.17
C VAL A 104 18.39 -2.46 8.36
N GLU A 105 19.48 -2.13 9.06
CA GLU A 105 19.92 -2.86 10.26
C GLU A 105 18.88 -2.79 11.38
N LYS A 106 18.26 -1.63 11.56
CA LYS A 106 17.18 -1.46 12.55
C LYS A 106 15.97 -2.30 12.17
N SER A 107 15.57 -2.32 10.88
CA SER A 107 14.46 -3.14 10.38
C SER A 107 14.73 -4.62 10.54
N LEU A 108 15.91 -5.12 10.14
CA LEU A 108 16.30 -6.52 10.30
C LEU A 108 16.26 -6.96 11.77
N LYS A 109 16.78 -6.12 12.68
CA LYS A 109 16.74 -6.37 14.12
C LYS A 109 15.31 -6.43 14.65
N ALA A 110 14.46 -5.47 14.30
CA ALA A 110 13.08 -5.40 14.76
C ALA A 110 12.25 -6.57 14.23
N LEU A 111 12.42 -6.92 12.95
CA LEU A 111 11.75 -8.05 12.29
C LEU A 111 12.31 -9.43 12.69
N GLN A 112 13.38 -9.48 13.48
CA GLN A 112 14.05 -10.71 13.91
C GLN A 112 14.40 -11.64 12.74
N THR A 113 14.93 -11.07 11.65
CA THR A 113 15.32 -11.77 10.43
C THR A 113 16.64 -11.22 9.90
N ASP A 114 17.37 -12.01 9.15
CA ASP A 114 18.59 -11.60 8.44
C ASP A 114 18.32 -11.12 7.00
N HIS A 115 17.07 -11.26 6.53
CA HIS A 115 16.70 -10.93 5.17
C HIS A 115 15.28 -10.36 5.06
N ILE A 116 15.11 -9.24 4.31
CA ILE A 116 13.83 -8.66 3.91
C ILE A 116 13.66 -8.87 2.41
N ASP A 117 12.54 -9.47 1.97
CA ASP A 117 12.33 -9.77 0.55
C ASP A 117 12.25 -8.51 -0.33
N LEU A 118 11.65 -7.43 0.19
CA LEU A 118 11.48 -6.17 -0.54
C LEU A 118 11.60 -4.98 0.41
N TYR A 119 12.52 -4.07 0.12
CA TYR A 119 12.75 -2.90 0.96
C TYR A 119 12.52 -1.61 0.19
N TYR A 120 11.56 -0.81 0.62
CA TYR A 120 11.15 0.39 -0.10
C TYR A 120 11.84 1.66 0.43
N MET A 121 12.19 2.57 -0.47
CA MET A 121 12.29 3.99 -0.15
C MET A 121 10.85 4.54 0.01
N HIS A 122 10.48 4.93 1.25
CA HIS A 122 9.08 5.23 1.61
C HIS A 122 8.58 6.53 0.98
N ARG A 123 9.49 7.48 0.68
CA ARG A 123 9.23 8.73 -0.05
C ARG A 123 10.48 9.14 -0.81
N ARG A 124 10.29 10.02 -1.80
CA ARG A 124 11.37 10.64 -2.53
C ARG A 124 12.08 11.67 -1.65
N ASP A 125 13.39 11.52 -1.47
CA ASP A 125 14.24 12.56 -0.93
C ASP A 125 14.72 13.46 -2.08
N PHE A 126 14.17 14.67 -2.17
CA PHE A 126 14.53 15.61 -3.23
C PHE A 126 15.91 16.26 -3.03
N THR A 127 16.56 16.04 -1.89
CA THR A 127 17.90 16.56 -1.58
C THR A 127 19.02 15.62 -2.02
N VAL A 128 18.65 14.38 -2.42
CA VAL A 128 19.59 13.33 -2.85
C VAL A 128 19.22 12.88 -4.26
N PRO A 129 20.17 12.80 -5.23
CA PRO A 129 19.92 12.15 -6.52
C PRO A 129 19.38 10.73 -6.32
N ILE A 130 18.33 10.37 -7.06
CA ILE A 130 17.71 9.05 -6.89
C ILE A 130 18.70 7.92 -7.21
N GLU A 131 19.63 8.20 -8.10
CA GLU A 131 20.69 7.29 -8.52
C GLU A 131 21.61 6.91 -7.37
N GLU A 132 21.94 7.84 -6.48
CA GLU A 132 22.76 7.57 -5.29
C GLU A 132 22.02 6.67 -4.30
N SER A 133 20.74 6.95 -4.04
CA SER A 133 19.90 6.13 -3.19
C SER A 133 19.69 4.73 -3.78
N ALA A 134 19.49 4.63 -5.10
CA ALA A 134 19.37 3.35 -5.80
C ALA A 134 20.68 2.54 -5.75
N GLY A 135 21.84 3.20 -5.84
CA GLY A 135 23.15 2.57 -5.65
C GLY A 135 23.32 1.95 -4.26
N ALA A 136 22.87 2.66 -3.21
CA ALA A 136 22.89 2.12 -1.85
C ALA A 136 21.96 0.92 -1.67
N MET A 137 20.80 0.91 -2.34
CA MET A 137 19.92 -0.28 -2.35
C MET A 137 20.56 -1.46 -3.08
N ALA A 138 21.29 -1.22 -4.18
CA ALA A 138 22.06 -2.26 -4.87
C ALA A 138 23.14 -2.88 -3.95
N ASP A 139 23.83 -2.07 -3.13
CA ASP A 139 24.77 -2.56 -2.13
C ASP A 139 24.09 -3.50 -1.12
N LEU A 140 22.88 -3.18 -0.67
CA LEU A 140 22.12 -4.02 0.27
C LEU A 140 21.68 -5.35 -0.36
N ILE A 141 21.33 -5.35 -1.64
CA ILE A 141 21.02 -6.57 -2.41
C ILE A 141 22.29 -7.42 -2.51
N ALA A 142 23.42 -6.83 -2.91
CA ALA A 142 24.70 -7.53 -3.01
C ALA A 142 25.17 -8.12 -1.66
N ALA A 143 24.86 -7.43 -0.55
CA ALA A 143 25.13 -7.92 0.81
C ALA A 143 24.14 -9.01 1.29
N GLY A 144 23.11 -9.35 0.51
CA GLY A 144 22.10 -10.34 0.85
C GLY A 144 21.09 -9.89 1.92
N LYS A 145 21.12 -8.62 2.34
CA LYS A 145 20.21 -8.08 3.38
C LYS A 145 18.78 -7.88 2.88
N ILE A 146 18.64 -7.58 1.59
CA ILE A 146 17.34 -7.45 0.93
C ILE A 146 17.32 -8.26 -0.36
N GLY A 147 16.15 -8.80 -0.74
CA GLY A 147 15.96 -9.54 -1.99
C GLY A 147 15.78 -8.64 -3.21
N GLY A 148 15.26 -7.46 -2.98
CA GLY A 148 15.06 -6.42 -3.99
C GLY A 148 14.66 -5.11 -3.32
N TYR A 149 14.63 -4.02 -4.10
CA TYR A 149 14.18 -2.75 -3.57
C TYR A 149 12.99 -2.18 -4.35
N GLY A 150 12.27 -1.29 -3.69
CA GLY A 150 11.12 -0.62 -4.27
C GLY A 150 11.10 0.89 -4.01
N LEU A 151 10.21 1.54 -4.72
CA LEU A 151 9.92 2.98 -4.60
C LEU A 151 8.49 3.16 -4.09
N SER A 152 8.24 4.20 -3.27
CA SER A 152 6.89 4.50 -2.82
C SER A 152 6.51 5.94 -3.10
N GLU A 153 5.35 6.15 -3.76
CA GLU A 153 4.83 7.46 -4.15
C GLU A 153 5.83 8.25 -5.03
N MET A 154 6.40 7.57 -6.03
CA MET A 154 7.36 8.14 -6.97
C MET A 154 6.84 8.03 -8.40
N SER A 155 7.22 9.01 -9.24
CA SER A 155 6.80 9.16 -10.63
C SER A 155 7.43 8.13 -11.57
N ALA A 156 6.87 8.01 -12.77
CA ALA A 156 7.45 7.20 -13.84
C ALA A 156 8.87 7.64 -14.23
N ASP A 157 9.16 8.95 -14.22
CA ASP A 157 10.50 9.48 -14.48
C ASP A 157 11.50 9.04 -13.43
N THR A 158 11.15 9.20 -12.15
CA THR A 158 11.98 8.74 -11.02
C THR A 158 12.18 7.23 -11.05
N LEU A 159 11.12 6.45 -11.36
CA LEU A 159 11.22 5.00 -11.53
C LEU A 159 12.25 4.63 -12.62
N ARG A 160 12.19 5.26 -13.80
CA ARG A 160 13.10 4.96 -14.90
C ARG A 160 14.56 5.28 -14.54
N LYS A 161 14.82 6.41 -13.88
CA LYS A 161 16.16 6.79 -13.40
C LYS A 161 16.72 5.80 -12.39
N ALA A 162 15.94 5.44 -11.38
CA ALA A 162 16.34 4.47 -10.37
C ALA A 162 16.57 3.07 -10.98
N HIS A 163 15.68 2.63 -11.87
CA HIS A 163 15.74 1.33 -12.54
C HIS A 163 16.97 1.19 -13.45
N ALA A 164 17.45 2.28 -14.04
CA ALA A 164 18.66 2.30 -14.84
C ALA A 164 19.94 2.05 -14.03
N VAL A 165 19.95 2.35 -12.73
CA VAL A 165 21.08 2.07 -11.83
C VAL A 165 21.04 0.63 -11.34
N CYS A 166 19.89 0.20 -10.86
CA CYS A 166 19.64 -1.15 -10.37
C CYS A 166 18.15 -1.48 -10.64
N PRO A 167 17.81 -2.69 -11.11
CA PRO A 167 16.42 -3.04 -11.38
C PRO A 167 15.53 -2.86 -10.16
N VAL A 168 14.51 -1.98 -10.28
CA VAL A 168 13.48 -1.79 -9.25
C VAL A 168 12.56 -3.01 -9.27
N THR A 169 12.24 -3.56 -8.12
CA THR A 169 11.37 -4.73 -7.96
C THR A 169 9.89 -4.34 -7.97
N ALA A 170 9.54 -3.25 -7.27
CA ALA A 170 8.15 -2.80 -7.18
C ALA A 170 8.05 -1.28 -6.96
N VAL A 171 6.94 -0.70 -7.42
CA VAL A 171 6.49 0.63 -7.00
C VAL A 171 5.24 0.47 -6.15
N GLN A 172 5.24 1.08 -4.96
CA GLN A 172 4.06 1.13 -4.09
C GLN A 172 3.44 2.52 -4.13
N THR A 173 2.19 2.61 -4.55
CA THR A 173 1.49 3.90 -4.67
C THR A 173 0.01 3.76 -4.31
N GLU A 174 -0.63 4.87 -3.91
CA GLU A 174 -2.08 4.87 -3.67
C GLU A 174 -2.82 4.66 -4.99
N TYR A 175 -3.57 3.55 -5.07
CA TYR A 175 -4.34 3.26 -6.27
C TYR A 175 -5.68 2.60 -5.93
N SER A 176 -6.73 3.18 -6.42
CA SER A 176 -8.12 2.71 -6.33
C SER A 176 -8.97 3.49 -7.34
N LEU A 177 -10.26 3.15 -7.48
CA LEU A 177 -11.23 4.00 -8.17
C LEU A 177 -11.21 5.45 -7.67
N TRP A 178 -10.92 5.64 -6.38
CA TRP A 178 -10.89 6.94 -5.70
C TRP A 178 -9.64 7.78 -5.97
N THR A 179 -8.53 7.13 -6.37
CA THR A 179 -7.24 7.76 -6.65
C THR A 179 -6.63 7.10 -7.86
N ARG A 180 -6.67 7.79 -9.02
CA ARG A 180 -6.28 7.26 -10.33
C ARG A 180 -4.97 7.84 -10.87
N ASN A 181 -4.24 8.59 -10.04
CA ASN A 181 -2.96 9.20 -10.40
C ASN A 181 -1.95 8.22 -11.05
N PRO A 182 -1.84 6.94 -10.63
CA PRO A 182 -0.92 6.01 -11.28
C PRO A 182 -1.17 5.78 -12.77
N GLU A 183 -2.38 6.03 -13.26
CA GLU A 183 -2.75 5.90 -14.68
C GLU A 183 -2.13 6.98 -15.57
N LEU A 184 -1.60 8.07 -14.97
CA LEU A 184 -0.93 9.14 -15.71
C LEU A 184 0.47 8.75 -16.22
N GLY A 185 1.10 7.72 -15.63
CA GLY A 185 2.43 7.31 -16.08
C GLY A 185 2.97 6.07 -15.37
N VAL A 186 2.99 6.04 -14.05
CA VAL A 186 3.72 5.02 -13.28
C VAL A 186 3.15 3.60 -13.48
N LEU A 187 1.85 3.44 -13.66
CA LEU A 187 1.23 2.14 -13.94
C LEU A 187 1.77 1.54 -15.26
N GLN A 188 1.82 2.35 -16.31
CA GLN A 188 2.34 1.93 -17.60
C GLN A 188 3.84 1.65 -17.52
N ALA A 189 4.62 2.54 -16.90
CA ALA A 189 6.06 2.38 -16.74
C ALA A 189 6.42 1.09 -15.97
N CYS A 190 5.65 0.72 -14.95
CA CYS A 190 5.81 -0.55 -14.25
C CYS A 190 5.63 -1.73 -15.20
N GLY A 191 4.57 -1.74 -16.02
CA GLY A 191 4.34 -2.81 -16.99
C GLY A 191 5.45 -2.92 -18.03
N GLU A 192 5.94 -1.80 -18.58
CA GLU A 192 7.02 -1.74 -19.56
C GLU A 192 8.36 -2.26 -19.00
N LEU A 193 8.65 -1.98 -17.75
CA LEU A 193 9.91 -2.34 -17.10
C LEU A 193 9.87 -3.71 -16.38
N GLY A 194 8.72 -4.41 -16.37
CA GLY A 194 8.55 -5.64 -15.61
C GLY A 194 8.60 -5.44 -14.08
N VAL A 195 8.23 -4.25 -13.61
CA VAL A 195 8.17 -3.85 -12.21
C VAL A 195 6.76 -4.09 -11.67
N ALA A 196 6.63 -4.66 -10.47
CA ALA A 196 5.33 -4.82 -9.85
C ALA A 196 4.78 -3.46 -9.37
N LEU A 197 3.47 -3.22 -9.53
CA LEU A 197 2.77 -2.11 -8.90
C LEU A 197 2.00 -2.63 -7.69
N VAL A 198 2.31 -2.14 -6.51
CA VAL A 198 1.66 -2.51 -5.24
C VAL A 198 0.74 -1.38 -4.80
N ALA A 199 -0.56 -1.58 -4.94
CA ALA A 199 -1.57 -0.57 -4.60
C ALA A 199 -1.84 -0.55 -3.10
N PHE A 200 -1.47 0.52 -2.40
CA PHE A 200 -1.95 0.74 -1.06
C PHE A 200 -3.28 1.52 -1.06
N SER A 201 -4.04 1.43 0.02
CA SER A 201 -5.41 1.98 0.12
C SER A 201 -6.33 1.57 -1.06
N PRO A 202 -6.32 0.31 -1.52
CA PRO A 202 -7.15 -0.11 -2.65
C PRO A 202 -8.65 -0.02 -2.36
N LEU A 203 -9.02 0.10 -1.08
CA LEU A 203 -10.39 0.31 -0.59
C LEU A 203 -10.68 1.79 -0.27
N ALA A 204 -9.88 2.73 -0.82
CA ALA A 204 -10.04 4.17 -0.56
C ALA A 204 -10.16 4.48 0.95
N ARG A 205 -9.27 3.94 1.77
CA ARG A 205 -9.26 4.12 3.25
C ARG A 205 -10.55 3.63 3.92
N GLY A 206 -11.17 2.58 3.38
CA GLY A 206 -12.40 1.96 3.89
C GLY A 206 -13.69 2.49 3.26
N VAL A 207 -13.64 3.54 2.45
CA VAL A 207 -14.83 4.12 1.78
C VAL A 207 -15.45 3.13 0.81
N LEU A 208 -14.64 2.51 -0.05
CA LEU A 208 -15.08 1.51 -1.03
C LEU A 208 -15.28 0.10 -0.43
N ALA A 209 -15.24 -0.01 0.89
CA ALA A 209 -15.68 -1.18 1.65
C ALA A 209 -16.92 -0.86 2.50
N ASN A 210 -17.59 0.28 2.23
CA ASN A 210 -18.72 0.79 3.00
C ASN A 210 -18.41 0.98 4.52
N GLY A 211 -17.13 1.11 4.87
CA GLY A 211 -16.65 1.21 6.26
C GLY A 211 -16.66 2.63 6.83
N VAL A 212 -16.99 3.65 6.02
CA VAL A 212 -17.12 5.05 6.44
C VAL A 212 -18.39 5.62 5.85
N ARG A 213 -19.37 5.89 6.72
CA ARG A 213 -20.63 6.53 6.33
C ARG A 213 -20.76 7.92 6.93
N GLU A 214 -20.20 8.12 8.11
CA GLU A 214 -20.26 9.37 8.87
C GLU A 214 -18.86 9.71 9.38
N PRO A 215 -18.09 10.57 8.66
CA PRO A 215 -16.74 10.94 9.06
C PRO A 215 -16.65 11.65 10.42
N SER A 216 -17.71 12.32 10.85
CA SER A 216 -17.77 12.97 12.17
C SER A 216 -17.74 11.96 13.32
N ALA A 217 -18.14 10.71 13.08
CA ALA A 217 -18.11 9.63 14.06
C ALA A 217 -16.74 8.93 14.17
N LEU A 218 -15.78 9.27 13.31
CA LEU A 218 -14.41 8.75 13.39
C LEU A 218 -13.72 9.25 14.69
N GLU A 219 -12.82 8.45 15.26
CA GLU A 219 -12.01 8.85 16.41
C GLU A 219 -11.20 10.11 16.15
N ASP A 220 -10.93 10.91 17.18
CA ASP A 220 -10.24 12.21 17.03
C ASP A 220 -8.84 12.11 16.38
N LYS A 221 -8.14 10.99 16.58
CA LYS A 221 -6.82 10.74 16.02
C LYS A 221 -6.85 10.04 14.66
N ASP A 222 -8.04 9.76 14.12
CA ASP A 222 -8.17 9.12 12.82
C ASP A 222 -7.67 10.04 11.71
N LEU A 223 -6.71 9.57 10.92
CA LEU A 223 -6.08 10.34 9.86
C LEU A 223 -7.09 10.82 8.82
N ARG A 224 -8.20 10.12 8.60
CA ARG A 224 -9.23 10.48 7.64
C ARG A 224 -9.92 11.80 7.95
N ARG A 225 -9.98 12.20 9.24
CA ARG A 225 -10.54 13.49 9.66
C ARG A 225 -9.80 14.71 9.07
N THR A 226 -8.53 14.54 8.72
CA THR A 226 -7.70 15.61 8.13
C THR A 226 -7.69 15.57 6.60
N HIS A 227 -8.22 14.51 5.98
CA HIS A 227 -8.22 14.38 4.53
C HIS A 227 -9.39 15.15 3.91
N PRO A 228 -9.15 16.01 2.90
CA PRO A 228 -10.18 16.88 2.32
C PRO A 228 -11.41 16.15 1.78
N ARG A 229 -11.22 14.95 1.21
CA ARG A 229 -12.31 14.12 0.64
C ARG A 229 -13.34 13.64 1.65
N PHE A 230 -12.99 13.65 2.96
CA PHE A 230 -13.87 13.21 4.05
C PHE A 230 -14.56 14.36 4.77
N ASN A 231 -14.33 15.62 4.36
CA ASN A 231 -14.74 16.79 5.13
C ASN A 231 -15.58 17.76 4.30
N GLY A 232 -16.36 18.59 5.04
CA GLY A 232 -17.10 19.73 4.51
C GLY A 232 -18.01 19.36 3.33
N GLU A 233 -17.97 20.17 2.30
CA GLU A 233 -18.82 20.01 1.09
C GLU A 233 -18.43 18.82 0.21
N ASN A 234 -17.23 18.24 0.42
CA ASN A 234 -16.77 17.13 -0.39
C ASN A 234 -17.47 15.82 -0.01
N TRP A 235 -17.67 15.59 1.30
CA TRP A 235 -18.16 14.30 1.76
C TRP A 235 -19.56 13.94 1.25
N PRO A 236 -20.58 14.81 1.28
CA PRO A 236 -21.91 14.47 0.75
C PRO A 236 -21.88 14.07 -0.73
N LYS A 237 -21.06 14.73 -1.55
CA LYS A 237 -20.88 14.40 -2.97
C LYS A 237 -20.22 13.03 -3.13
N ASN A 238 -19.18 12.79 -2.34
CA ASN A 238 -18.45 11.52 -2.33
C ASN A 238 -19.30 10.37 -1.81
N LEU A 239 -20.14 10.59 -0.81
CA LEU A 239 -21.05 9.58 -0.28
C LEU A 239 -22.06 9.09 -1.33
N ALA A 240 -22.56 9.99 -2.18
CA ALA A 240 -23.44 9.61 -3.30
C ALA A 240 -22.75 8.66 -4.29
N LEU A 241 -21.45 8.87 -4.55
CA LEU A 241 -20.66 7.94 -5.37
C LEU A 241 -20.52 6.55 -4.70
N VAL A 242 -20.33 6.54 -3.38
CA VAL A 242 -20.27 5.29 -2.60
C VAL A 242 -21.57 4.51 -2.66
N ASP A 243 -22.70 5.19 -2.58
CA ASP A 243 -24.02 4.54 -2.66
C ASP A 243 -24.26 3.91 -4.03
N ALA A 244 -23.91 4.62 -5.10
CA ALA A 244 -23.99 4.09 -6.46
C ALA A 244 -23.01 2.91 -6.67
N PHE A 245 -21.78 3.00 -6.13
CA PHE A 245 -20.80 1.92 -6.16
C PHE A 245 -21.31 0.66 -5.43
N ASN A 246 -21.92 0.82 -4.25
CA ASN A 246 -22.51 -0.28 -3.49
C ASN A 246 -23.66 -0.95 -4.25
N ALA A 247 -24.47 -0.18 -5.00
CA ALA A 247 -25.52 -0.74 -5.84
C ALA A 247 -24.95 -1.61 -6.97
N ILE A 248 -23.83 -1.19 -7.58
CA ILE A 248 -23.12 -2.01 -8.58
C ILE A 248 -22.61 -3.31 -7.93
N ALA A 249 -21.95 -3.25 -6.76
CA ALA A 249 -21.47 -4.42 -6.06
C ALA A 249 -22.60 -5.43 -5.76
N GLY A 250 -23.75 -4.92 -5.28
CA GLY A 250 -24.93 -5.74 -5.04
C GLY A 250 -25.46 -6.44 -6.30
N ARG A 251 -25.50 -5.74 -7.44
CA ARG A 251 -25.90 -6.29 -8.73
C ARG A 251 -24.93 -7.39 -9.22
N GLU A 252 -23.64 -7.22 -8.99
CA GLU A 252 -22.59 -8.17 -9.36
C GLU A 252 -22.50 -9.37 -8.38
N GLY A 253 -23.25 -9.37 -7.29
CA GLY A 253 -23.25 -10.43 -6.28
C GLY A 253 -21.91 -10.55 -5.53
N VAL A 254 -21.20 -9.44 -5.34
CA VAL A 254 -19.96 -9.33 -4.59
C VAL A 254 -20.07 -8.24 -3.54
N SER A 255 -19.18 -8.27 -2.54
CA SER A 255 -19.13 -7.15 -1.60
C SER A 255 -18.44 -5.92 -2.23
N PRO A 256 -18.69 -4.70 -1.68
CA PRO A 256 -17.98 -3.50 -2.12
C PRO A 256 -16.45 -3.65 -2.03
N ALA A 257 -15.93 -4.26 -0.98
CA ALA A 257 -14.50 -4.52 -0.83
C ALA A 257 -13.97 -5.43 -1.96
N GLN A 258 -14.66 -6.54 -2.25
CA GLN A 258 -14.31 -7.46 -3.35
C GLN A 258 -14.35 -6.77 -4.70
N LEU A 259 -15.37 -5.95 -4.98
CA LEU A 259 -15.47 -5.19 -6.22
C LEU A 259 -14.30 -4.21 -6.38
N SER A 260 -13.95 -3.47 -5.32
CA SER A 260 -12.83 -2.53 -5.34
C SER A 260 -11.50 -3.21 -5.59
N LEU A 261 -11.21 -4.30 -4.87
CA LEU A 261 -9.96 -5.07 -5.03
C LEU A 261 -9.86 -5.67 -6.44
N ALA A 262 -10.95 -6.26 -6.94
CA ALA A 262 -11.00 -6.86 -8.26
C ALA A 262 -10.81 -5.82 -9.38
N TRP A 263 -11.36 -4.60 -9.21
CA TRP A 263 -11.15 -3.51 -10.15
C TRP A 263 -9.67 -3.12 -10.22
N VAL A 264 -8.99 -2.93 -9.08
CA VAL A 264 -7.55 -2.60 -9.07
C VAL A 264 -6.74 -3.72 -9.71
N LEU A 265 -7.01 -4.98 -9.35
CA LEU A 265 -6.32 -6.15 -9.89
C LEU A 265 -6.57 -6.38 -11.39
N SER A 266 -7.64 -5.81 -11.96
CA SER A 266 -7.92 -5.89 -13.40
C SER A 266 -7.05 -4.95 -14.24
N ARG A 267 -6.27 -4.06 -13.61
CA ARG A 267 -5.47 -3.05 -14.32
C ARG A 267 -4.13 -3.58 -14.85
N GLY A 268 -3.78 -4.83 -14.57
CA GLY A 268 -2.59 -5.48 -15.12
C GLY A 268 -2.15 -6.68 -14.28
N ASP A 269 -1.47 -7.63 -14.89
CA ASP A 269 -0.96 -8.81 -14.19
C ASP A 269 0.23 -8.49 -13.27
N HIS A 270 0.83 -7.32 -13.42
CA HIS A 270 1.88 -6.78 -12.55
C HIS A 270 1.33 -6.03 -11.33
N VAL A 271 -0.01 -5.91 -11.18
CA VAL A 271 -0.64 -5.15 -10.10
C VAL A 271 -0.95 -6.06 -8.91
N HIS A 272 -0.56 -5.62 -7.72
CA HIS A 272 -0.87 -6.23 -6.42
C HIS A 272 -1.65 -5.25 -5.56
N VAL A 273 -2.38 -5.73 -4.56
CA VAL A 273 -3.11 -4.89 -3.60
C VAL A 273 -2.74 -5.27 -2.18
N ILE A 274 -2.67 -4.29 -1.27
CA ILE A 274 -2.36 -4.50 0.15
C ILE A 274 -3.42 -3.85 1.05
N PRO A 275 -4.69 -4.31 1.01
CA PRO A 275 -5.69 -3.84 1.95
C PRO A 275 -5.25 -4.12 3.39
N GLY A 276 -5.39 -3.12 4.28
CA GLY A 276 -5.13 -3.27 5.71
C GLY A 276 -6.44 -3.40 6.48
N THR A 277 -6.47 -4.27 7.48
CA THR A 277 -7.61 -4.41 8.39
C THR A 277 -7.16 -4.95 9.74
N THR A 278 -7.96 -4.68 10.78
CA THR A 278 -7.86 -5.29 12.12
C THR A 278 -9.02 -6.23 12.42
N ASN A 279 -9.96 -6.39 11.46
CA ASN A 279 -11.12 -7.27 11.58
C ASN A 279 -10.87 -8.61 10.88
N PRO A 280 -10.95 -9.76 11.59
CA PRO A 280 -10.76 -11.09 11.01
C PRO A 280 -11.75 -11.42 9.86
N ASP A 281 -12.97 -10.89 9.90
CA ASP A 281 -13.95 -11.15 8.86
C ASP A 281 -13.61 -10.40 7.56
N HIS A 282 -13.05 -9.19 7.66
CA HIS A 282 -12.53 -8.48 6.50
C HIS A 282 -11.32 -9.20 5.88
N LEU A 283 -10.47 -9.86 6.70
CA LEU A 283 -9.39 -10.71 6.14
C LEU A 283 -9.96 -11.83 5.27
N ARG A 284 -11.00 -12.53 5.75
CA ARG A 284 -11.65 -13.61 5.00
C ARG A 284 -12.31 -13.08 3.74
N GLU A 285 -13.06 -11.99 3.84
CA GLU A 285 -13.77 -11.34 2.75
C GLU A 285 -12.83 -10.95 1.60
N ASN A 286 -11.72 -10.30 1.91
CA ASN A 286 -10.77 -9.78 0.92
C ASN A 286 -10.16 -10.88 0.03
N VAL A 287 -9.96 -12.10 0.54
CA VAL A 287 -9.35 -13.22 -0.19
C VAL A 287 -10.34 -14.30 -0.63
N GLN A 288 -11.63 -14.11 -0.37
CA GLN A 288 -12.65 -15.13 -0.64
C GLN A 288 -12.87 -15.38 -2.14
N ARG A 289 -12.74 -14.34 -2.98
CA ARG A 289 -12.96 -14.40 -4.44
C ARG A 289 -11.81 -13.76 -5.22
N PRO A 290 -10.57 -14.25 -5.09
CA PRO A 290 -9.39 -13.60 -5.64
C PRO A 290 -9.34 -13.66 -7.18
N ASP A 291 -10.05 -14.57 -7.79
CA ASP A 291 -10.14 -14.83 -9.23
C ASP A 291 -11.31 -14.10 -9.92
N TRP A 292 -12.28 -13.58 -9.15
CA TRP A 292 -13.38 -12.84 -9.73
C TRP A 292 -12.91 -11.50 -10.32
N ARG A 293 -13.42 -11.16 -11.49
CA ARG A 293 -13.14 -9.89 -12.17
C ARG A 293 -14.43 -9.29 -12.71
N PRO A 294 -14.60 -7.95 -12.62
CA PRO A 294 -15.73 -7.29 -13.24
C PRO A 294 -15.67 -7.42 -14.76
N SER A 295 -16.83 -7.57 -15.41
CA SER A 295 -16.93 -7.54 -16.87
C SER A 295 -16.44 -6.23 -17.45
N GLN A 296 -16.09 -6.16 -18.74
CA GLN A 296 -15.71 -4.91 -19.39
C GLN A 296 -16.80 -3.84 -19.25
N ALA A 297 -18.07 -4.21 -19.34
CA ALA A 297 -19.20 -3.30 -19.16
C ALA A 297 -19.23 -2.74 -17.73
N THR A 298 -19.06 -3.59 -16.72
CA THR A 298 -19.00 -3.18 -15.32
C THR A 298 -17.78 -2.31 -15.04
N GLN A 299 -16.62 -2.62 -15.64
CA GLN A 299 -15.43 -1.77 -15.53
C GLN A 299 -15.67 -0.37 -16.12
N ALA A 300 -16.27 -0.28 -17.30
CA ALA A 300 -16.59 0.99 -17.95
C ALA A 300 -17.60 1.80 -17.11
N GLU A 301 -18.60 1.16 -16.51
CA GLU A 301 -19.55 1.79 -15.61
C GLU A 301 -18.85 2.34 -14.34
N LEU A 302 -17.98 1.56 -13.73
CA LEU A 302 -17.18 1.98 -12.58
C LEU A 302 -16.24 3.14 -12.91
N ASP A 303 -15.58 3.10 -14.06
CA ASP A 303 -14.68 4.14 -14.54
C ASP A 303 -15.44 5.46 -14.84
N GLY A 304 -16.67 5.37 -15.32
CA GLY A 304 -17.54 6.53 -15.50
C GLY A 304 -18.07 7.09 -14.19
N LEU A 305 -18.36 6.22 -13.21
CA LEU A 305 -18.94 6.61 -11.92
C LEU A 305 -17.92 7.31 -11.02
N ILE A 306 -16.72 6.70 -10.84
CA ILE A 306 -15.70 7.16 -9.90
C ILE A 306 -14.39 7.41 -10.65
N ASN A 307 -14.02 8.68 -10.78
CA ASN A 307 -12.81 9.13 -11.46
C ASN A 307 -12.36 10.50 -10.96
N GLN A 308 -11.29 11.05 -11.50
CA GLN A 308 -10.72 12.34 -11.12
C GLN A 308 -11.66 13.54 -11.27
N HIS A 309 -12.73 13.43 -12.07
CA HIS A 309 -13.70 14.51 -12.31
C HIS A 309 -14.93 14.40 -11.40
N THR A 310 -15.22 13.20 -10.89
CA THR A 310 -16.40 12.95 -10.05
C THR A 310 -16.08 12.96 -8.56
N VAL A 311 -14.85 12.54 -8.18
CA VAL A 311 -14.40 12.57 -6.77
C VAL A 311 -14.15 14.00 -6.33
N SER A 312 -14.87 14.44 -5.28
CA SER A 312 -14.76 15.80 -4.75
C SER A 312 -13.64 15.92 -3.73
N GLY A 313 -12.79 16.93 -3.91
CA GLY A 313 -11.67 17.28 -3.02
C GLY A 313 -10.33 16.66 -3.41
N PRO A 314 -9.22 17.35 -3.05
CA PRO A 314 -7.88 16.88 -3.33
C PRO A 314 -7.55 15.61 -2.51
N ARG A 315 -6.60 14.84 -3.02
CA ARG A 315 -6.13 13.58 -2.44
C ARG A 315 -5.61 13.77 -1.01
N TYR A 316 -4.77 14.78 -0.81
CA TYR A 316 -4.14 15.12 0.46
C TYR A 316 -4.29 16.61 0.79
N PRO A 317 -4.09 17.00 2.07
CA PRO A 317 -3.83 18.40 2.40
C PRO A 317 -2.59 18.91 1.64
N ALA A 318 -2.59 20.20 1.26
CA ALA A 318 -1.55 20.80 0.40
C ALA A 318 -0.11 20.54 0.90
N ALA A 319 0.13 20.65 2.21
CA ALA A 319 1.46 20.41 2.79
C ALA A 319 1.94 18.95 2.62
N MET A 320 1.04 17.98 2.64
CA MET A 320 1.37 16.58 2.40
C MET A 320 1.53 16.31 0.91
N GLN A 321 0.66 16.88 0.07
CA GLN A 321 0.72 16.74 -1.38
C GLN A 321 2.07 17.23 -1.92
N ALA A 322 2.61 18.33 -1.40
CA ALA A 322 3.91 18.89 -1.78
C ALA A 322 5.11 17.95 -1.52
N THR A 323 4.93 16.87 -0.75
CA THR A 323 5.99 15.89 -0.47
C THR A 323 5.91 14.66 -1.39
N MET A 324 4.92 14.59 -2.28
CA MET A 324 4.74 13.47 -3.20
C MET A 324 5.46 13.75 -4.53
N ASP A 325 6.00 12.70 -5.11
CA ASP A 325 6.65 12.74 -6.45
C ASP A 325 5.76 12.08 -7.52
N THR A 326 4.55 11.66 -7.15
CA THR A 326 3.58 11.06 -8.10
C THR A 326 3.03 12.10 -9.05
N GLU A 327 2.68 11.67 -10.26
CA GLU A 327 1.97 12.49 -11.24
C GLU A 327 0.64 13.00 -10.69
N GLU A 328 0.24 14.21 -11.06
CA GLU A 328 -1.00 14.85 -10.68
C GLU A 328 -1.85 15.19 -11.90
N PHE A 329 -3.17 15.05 -11.77
CA PHE A 329 -4.10 15.58 -12.77
C PHE A 329 -4.06 17.10 -12.78
N VAL A 330 -3.97 17.69 -13.97
CA VAL A 330 -3.93 19.13 -14.22
C VAL A 330 -5.36 19.68 -14.35
#